data_7f8769defafef02bce17678cc423f8f0
#
_entry.id   7f8769defafef02bce17678cc423f8f0
#
_cell.length_a   1.000
_cell.length_b   1.000
_cell.length_c   1.000
_cell.angle_alpha   90.00
_cell.angle_beta   90.00
_cell.angle_gamma   90.00
#
_symmetry.space_group_name_H-M   'P 1'
#
loop_
_entity.id
_entity.type
_entity.pdbx_description
1 polymer ?
#
loop_
_entity_poly.entity_id
_entity_poly.type
_entity_poly.pdbx_seq_one_letter_code
_entity_poly.pdbx_strand_id
1 'polypeptide(L)'
;KGITIPHVQVSAMLSERDLEAVNKEYYALSQRAKMKRYTFMLNCLDESTILLQQTYKSMEDCVKEVCAILEKEGCIEDGFLDSVISREKIAPTNIVDGIALPHGLNKYVKKNRIAVITLRKPIPWGNDYVSTVFLVAINFSNIMVSKKALEELYFCISDGDFISELKYCTNVKEVYQLFEAV
;
A
#
# COMPACT_ATOMS: atom_id res chain seq x y z
N LYS A 1 -31.37 -11.00 -0.47
CA LYS A 1 -30.40 -11.76 0.37
C LYS A 1 -30.14 -10.95 1.61
N GLY A 2 -30.58 -11.48 2.80
CA GLY A 2 -30.39 -10.80 4.07
C GLY A 2 -28.91 -10.73 4.45
N ILE A 3 -28.49 -9.61 5.00
CA ILE A 3 -27.15 -9.43 5.57
C ILE A 3 -27.14 -10.19 6.90
N THR A 4 -26.34 -11.24 7.00
CA THR A 4 -26.12 -11.93 8.27
C THR A 4 -25.05 -11.17 9.04
N ILE A 5 -25.44 -10.48 10.11
CA ILE A 5 -24.51 -9.81 11.00
C ILE A 5 -23.96 -10.86 11.97
N PRO A 6 -22.64 -11.04 12.08
CA PRO A 6 -22.05 -11.91 13.09
C PRO A 6 -22.47 -11.46 14.49
N HIS A 7 -22.85 -12.39 15.34
CA HIS A 7 -23.25 -12.12 16.72
C HIS A 7 -22.83 -13.26 17.64
N VAL A 8 -22.56 -12.93 18.87
CA VAL A 8 -22.30 -13.88 19.96
C VAL A 8 -23.38 -13.70 21.00
N GLN A 9 -24.01 -14.81 21.39
CA GLN A 9 -24.96 -14.81 22.49
C GLN A 9 -24.18 -14.91 23.79
N VAL A 10 -24.43 -13.97 24.71
CA VAL A 10 -23.80 -13.90 26.02
C VAL A 10 -24.85 -14.01 27.12
N SER A 11 -24.47 -14.52 28.29
CA SER A 11 -25.33 -14.60 29.48
C SER A 11 -25.59 -13.23 30.09
N ALA A 12 -26.64 -13.10 30.88
CA ALA A 12 -27.00 -11.85 31.57
C ALA A 12 -25.91 -11.35 32.54
N MET A 13 -25.10 -12.26 33.07
CA MET A 13 -23.83 -11.94 33.74
C MET A 13 -22.70 -12.55 32.90
N LEU A 14 -21.79 -11.71 32.42
CA LEU A 14 -20.65 -12.12 31.63
C LEU A 14 -19.80 -13.15 32.37
N SER A 15 -19.68 -14.34 31.80
CA SER A 15 -18.83 -15.42 32.30
C SER A 15 -17.52 -15.48 31.51
N GLU A 16 -16.53 -16.21 32.03
CA GLU A 16 -15.28 -16.46 31.29
C GLU A 16 -15.54 -17.11 29.91
N ARG A 17 -16.53 -18.01 29.83
CA ARG A 17 -16.93 -18.64 28.56
C ARG A 17 -17.51 -17.64 27.56
N ASP A 18 -18.24 -16.62 28.03
CA ASP A 18 -18.76 -15.56 27.14
C ASP A 18 -17.63 -14.71 26.62
N LEU A 19 -16.64 -14.37 27.45
CA LEU A 19 -15.44 -13.63 27.02
C LEU A 19 -14.60 -14.43 26.00
N GLU A 20 -14.44 -15.73 26.23
CA GLU A 20 -13.75 -16.60 25.25
C GLU A 20 -14.50 -16.66 23.92
N ALA A 21 -15.84 -16.77 23.95
CA ALA A 21 -16.67 -16.80 22.74
C ALA A 21 -16.59 -15.47 21.97
N VAL A 22 -16.65 -14.34 22.67
CA VAL A 22 -16.49 -13.01 22.06
C VAL A 22 -15.09 -12.84 21.45
N ASN A 23 -14.05 -13.22 22.19
CA ASN A 23 -12.66 -13.14 21.70
C ASN A 23 -12.44 -14.03 20.48
N LYS A 24 -13.00 -15.24 20.47
CA LYS A 24 -12.91 -16.16 19.33
C LYS A 24 -13.58 -15.60 18.09
N GLU A 25 -14.78 -15.03 18.23
CA GLU A 25 -15.50 -14.43 17.10
C GLU A 25 -14.81 -13.15 16.63
N TYR A 26 -14.36 -12.30 17.55
CA TYR A 26 -13.54 -11.11 17.21
C TYR A 26 -12.29 -11.51 16.43
N TYR A 27 -11.57 -12.53 16.90
CA TYR A 27 -10.38 -13.02 16.21
C TYR A 27 -10.72 -13.57 14.81
N ALA A 28 -11.80 -14.36 14.69
CA ALA A 28 -12.25 -14.89 13.40
C ALA A 28 -12.67 -13.77 12.43
N LEU A 29 -13.35 -12.73 12.91
CA LEU A 29 -13.75 -11.56 12.12
C LEU A 29 -12.53 -10.72 11.72
N SER A 30 -11.58 -10.53 12.64
CA SER A 30 -10.35 -9.82 12.35
C SER A 30 -9.51 -10.55 11.30
N GLN A 31 -9.40 -11.89 11.37
CA GLN A 31 -8.72 -12.69 10.36
C GLN A 31 -9.42 -12.64 8.99
N ARG A 32 -10.77 -12.71 8.96
CA ARG A 32 -11.54 -12.56 7.71
C ARG A 32 -11.41 -11.17 7.10
N ALA A 33 -11.36 -10.13 7.92
CA ALA A 33 -11.09 -8.78 7.47
C ALA A 33 -9.68 -8.65 6.92
N LYS A 34 -8.69 -9.28 7.58
CA LYS A 34 -7.30 -9.35 7.12
C LYS A 34 -7.19 -10.05 5.75
N MET A 35 -7.78 -11.24 5.55
CA MET A 35 -7.72 -12.01 4.29
C MET A 35 -8.29 -11.28 3.06
N LYS A 36 -9.03 -10.18 3.22
CA LYS A 36 -9.55 -9.37 2.11
C LYS A 36 -8.84 -8.02 1.95
N ARG A 37 -7.85 -7.74 2.78
CA ARG A 37 -7.34 -6.38 2.98
C ARG A 37 -6.59 -5.86 1.76
N TYR A 38 -5.78 -6.67 1.11
CA TYR A 38 -4.86 -6.22 0.06
C TYR A 38 -5.06 -6.86 -1.32
N THR A 39 -6.27 -7.35 -1.62
CA THR A 39 -6.56 -8.02 -2.91
C THR A 39 -6.33 -7.09 -4.11
N PHE A 40 -6.69 -5.82 -4.00
CA PHE A 40 -6.48 -4.85 -5.07
C PHE A 40 -4.99 -4.52 -5.20
N MET A 41 -4.30 -4.28 -4.10
CA MET A 41 -2.87 -4.01 -4.10
C MET A 41 -2.09 -5.18 -4.68
N LEU A 42 -2.36 -6.42 -4.24
CA LEU A 42 -1.75 -7.63 -4.80
C LEU A 42 -1.90 -7.72 -6.33
N ASN A 43 -3.08 -7.38 -6.86
CA ASN A 43 -3.31 -7.34 -8.30
C ASN A 43 -2.57 -6.19 -9.02
N CYS A 44 -2.15 -5.17 -8.28
CA CYS A 44 -1.38 -4.04 -8.80
C CYS A 44 0.12 -4.19 -8.59
N LEU A 45 0.57 -5.17 -7.82
CA LEU A 45 1.99 -5.49 -7.66
C LEU A 45 2.52 -6.25 -8.88
N ASP A 46 3.80 -6.06 -9.14
CA ASP A 46 4.58 -6.82 -10.11
C ASP A 46 6.00 -6.96 -9.59
N GLU A 47 6.65 -8.09 -9.86
CA GLU A 47 8.02 -8.35 -9.39
C GLU A 47 9.00 -7.25 -9.84
N SER A 48 8.82 -6.74 -11.06
CA SER A 48 9.66 -5.67 -11.63
C SER A 48 9.51 -4.33 -10.91
N THR A 49 8.41 -4.12 -10.19
CA THR A 49 8.09 -2.86 -9.48
C THR A 49 8.28 -2.95 -7.96
N ILE A 50 8.84 -4.06 -7.47
CA ILE A 50 9.23 -4.24 -6.07
C ILE A 50 10.74 -4.05 -5.95
N LEU A 51 11.16 -2.89 -5.46
CA LEU A 51 12.55 -2.46 -5.37
C LEU A 51 12.98 -2.37 -3.91
N LEU A 52 13.67 -3.41 -3.43
CA LEU A 52 14.01 -3.53 -2.01
C LEU A 52 15.41 -3.03 -1.71
N GLN A 53 15.57 -2.42 -0.54
CA GLN A 53 16.86 -1.97 0.01
C GLN A 53 17.66 -1.09 -0.97
N GLN A 54 16.99 -0.21 -1.69
CA GLN A 54 17.58 0.67 -2.68
C GLN A 54 18.35 1.83 -2.04
N THR A 55 19.18 2.49 -2.84
CA THR A 55 19.93 3.68 -2.43
C THR A 55 19.78 4.75 -3.49
N TYR A 56 19.11 5.84 -3.15
CA TYR A 56 18.94 7.02 -4.00
C TYR A 56 19.55 8.25 -3.32
N LYS A 57 19.87 9.26 -4.11
CA LYS A 57 20.36 10.54 -3.61
C LYS A 57 19.22 11.53 -3.35
N SER A 58 18.13 11.39 -4.09
CA SER A 58 16.98 12.30 -4.06
C SER A 58 15.66 11.57 -4.35
N MET A 59 14.56 12.24 -4.06
CA MET A 59 13.21 11.86 -4.46
C MET A 59 13.11 11.71 -5.98
N GLU A 60 13.67 12.66 -6.72
CA GLU A 60 13.64 12.67 -8.19
C GLU A 60 14.33 11.44 -8.78
N ASP A 61 15.47 11.01 -8.23
CA ASP A 61 16.19 9.83 -8.71
C ASP A 61 15.35 8.57 -8.51
N CYS A 62 14.72 8.43 -7.34
CA CYS A 62 13.82 7.32 -7.03
C CYS A 62 12.62 7.28 -7.98
N VAL A 63 11.91 8.39 -8.12
CA VAL A 63 10.72 8.49 -8.98
C VAL A 63 11.04 8.24 -10.45
N LYS A 64 12.17 8.76 -10.96
CA LYS A 64 12.61 8.56 -12.35
C LYS A 64 12.88 7.09 -12.67
N GLU A 65 13.60 6.39 -11.79
CA GLU A 65 13.89 4.97 -12.01
C GLU A 65 12.61 4.13 -12.02
N VAL A 66 11.72 4.36 -11.06
CA VAL A 66 10.45 3.63 -10.98
C VAL A 66 9.55 3.92 -12.18
N CYS A 67 9.44 5.17 -12.60
CA CYS A 67 8.67 5.54 -13.79
C CYS A 67 9.25 4.90 -15.06
N ALA A 68 10.57 4.83 -15.21
CA ALA A 68 11.21 4.16 -16.35
C ALA A 68 10.85 2.65 -16.40
N ILE A 69 10.78 1.98 -15.26
CA ILE A 69 10.31 0.59 -15.18
C ILE A 69 8.85 0.50 -15.61
N LEU A 70 7.97 1.32 -15.04
CA LEU A 70 6.52 1.33 -15.35
C LEU A 70 6.25 1.63 -16.83
N GLU A 71 7.04 2.51 -17.45
CA GLU A 71 6.95 2.85 -18.88
C GLU A 71 7.38 1.66 -19.75
N LYS A 72 8.51 1.03 -19.42
CA LYS A 72 8.99 -0.19 -20.09
C LYS A 72 7.97 -1.32 -20.04
N GLU A 73 7.27 -1.47 -18.92
CA GLU A 73 6.17 -2.44 -18.74
C GLU A 73 4.85 -2.02 -19.43
N GLY A 74 4.82 -0.84 -20.06
CA GLY A 74 3.65 -0.29 -20.72
C GLY A 74 2.49 0.02 -19.77
N CYS A 75 2.82 0.35 -18.51
CA CYS A 75 1.82 0.67 -17.49
C CYS A 75 1.44 2.15 -17.48
N ILE A 76 2.33 3.00 -17.95
CA ILE A 76 2.15 4.46 -18.03
C ILE A 76 2.53 4.98 -19.41
N GLU A 77 2.14 6.22 -19.69
CA GLU A 77 2.49 6.97 -20.90
C GLU A 77 3.41 8.15 -20.58
N ASP A 78 4.00 8.69 -21.67
CA ASP A 78 4.74 9.96 -21.63
C ASP A 78 3.95 11.04 -20.86
N GLY A 79 4.63 11.76 -19.97
CA GLY A 79 4.06 12.80 -19.14
C GLY A 79 3.62 12.31 -17.75
N PHE A 80 3.60 11.00 -17.46
CA PHE A 80 3.32 10.51 -16.11
C PHE A 80 4.39 10.97 -15.13
N LEU A 81 5.67 10.76 -15.45
CA LEU A 81 6.81 11.21 -14.65
C LEU A 81 6.73 12.71 -14.33
N ASP A 82 6.52 13.54 -15.36
CA ASP A 82 6.43 14.99 -15.17
C ASP A 82 5.25 15.37 -14.27
N SER A 83 4.14 14.64 -14.37
CA SER A 83 2.97 14.88 -13.51
C SER A 83 3.25 14.49 -12.05
N VAL A 84 4.00 13.42 -11.78
CA VAL A 84 4.42 13.03 -10.43
C VAL A 84 5.37 14.10 -9.85
N ILE A 85 6.41 14.48 -10.58
CA ILE A 85 7.38 15.48 -10.12
C ILE A 85 6.71 16.83 -9.87
N SER A 86 5.81 17.27 -10.76
CA SER A 86 5.05 18.51 -10.59
C SER A 86 4.18 18.45 -9.35
N ARG A 87 3.53 17.31 -9.09
CA ARG A 87 2.69 17.09 -7.90
C ARG A 87 3.52 17.14 -6.62
N GLU A 88 4.66 16.49 -6.59
CA GLU A 88 5.57 16.49 -5.44
C GLU A 88 6.14 17.89 -5.13
N LYS A 89 6.41 18.70 -6.14
CA LYS A 89 6.86 20.10 -5.95
C LYS A 89 5.79 21.02 -5.36
N ILE A 90 4.51 20.78 -5.66
CA ILE A 90 3.40 21.58 -5.13
C ILE A 90 3.15 21.24 -3.65
N ALA A 91 3.06 19.96 -3.36
CA ALA A 91 2.86 19.46 -2.00
C ALA A 91 3.44 18.03 -1.92
N PRO A 92 4.57 17.84 -1.24
CA PRO A 92 5.17 16.54 -1.05
C PRO A 92 4.19 15.53 -0.47
N THR A 93 4.23 14.30 -0.98
CA THR A 93 3.30 13.23 -0.58
C THR A 93 3.85 12.35 0.54
N ASN A 94 4.89 12.81 1.24
CA ASN A 94 5.35 12.18 2.46
C ASN A 94 4.30 12.29 3.57
N ILE A 95 4.12 11.19 4.27
CA ILE A 95 3.23 11.07 5.43
C ILE A 95 4.06 10.64 6.65
N VAL A 96 3.41 10.53 7.81
CA VAL A 96 4.05 10.04 9.04
C VAL A 96 4.82 8.73 8.82
N ASP A 97 5.81 8.47 9.67
CA ASP A 97 6.64 7.25 9.72
C ASP A 97 7.55 7.00 8.51
N GLY A 98 7.88 8.06 7.77
CA GLY A 98 8.85 7.99 6.68
C GLY A 98 8.35 7.25 5.45
N ILE A 99 7.05 7.38 5.16
CA ILE A 99 6.40 6.83 3.98
C ILE A 99 6.08 7.95 3.00
N ALA A 100 6.23 7.70 1.70
CA ALA A 100 5.73 8.58 0.64
C ALA A 100 4.82 7.84 -0.33
N LEU A 101 3.82 8.57 -0.86
CA LEU A 101 2.82 8.08 -1.82
C LEU A 101 2.84 8.90 -3.11
N PRO A 102 3.97 9.00 -3.84
CA PRO A 102 4.01 9.73 -5.09
C PRO A 102 3.03 9.14 -6.10
N HIS A 103 2.30 10.03 -6.79
CA HIS A 103 1.31 9.65 -7.78
C HIS A 103 1.22 10.71 -8.88
N GLY A 104 0.87 10.25 -10.08
CA GLY A 104 0.69 11.11 -11.24
C GLY A 104 -0.77 11.26 -11.67
N LEU A 105 -0.96 11.97 -12.78
CA LEU A 105 -2.29 12.13 -13.36
C LEU A 105 -2.78 10.81 -13.97
N ASN A 106 -3.99 10.42 -13.61
CA ASN A 106 -4.63 9.17 -14.03
C ASN A 106 -4.78 9.02 -15.56
N LYS A 107 -4.82 10.13 -16.31
CA LYS A 107 -4.90 10.10 -17.78
C LYS A 107 -3.68 9.46 -18.46
N TYR A 108 -2.55 9.39 -17.76
CA TYR A 108 -1.32 8.76 -18.24
C TYR A 108 -1.16 7.30 -17.78
N VAL A 109 -2.15 6.75 -17.06
CA VAL A 109 -2.11 5.37 -16.57
C VAL A 109 -2.85 4.43 -17.51
N LYS A 110 -2.13 3.47 -18.08
CA LYS A 110 -2.67 2.40 -18.95
C LYS A 110 -3.08 1.16 -18.18
N LYS A 111 -2.24 0.77 -17.21
CA LYS A 111 -2.49 -0.38 -16.33
C LYS A 111 -2.27 0.04 -14.89
N ASN A 112 -3.17 -0.35 -14.02
CA ASN A 112 -2.99 -0.09 -12.59
C ASN A 112 -1.75 -0.83 -12.08
N ARG A 113 -0.86 -0.07 -11.43
CA ARG A 113 0.36 -0.57 -10.78
C ARG A 113 0.63 0.20 -9.50
N ILE A 114 1.21 -0.51 -8.55
CA ILE A 114 1.79 0.10 -7.36
C ILE A 114 3.23 -0.42 -7.29
N ALA A 115 4.19 0.49 -7.31
CA ALA A 115 5.57 0.13 -7.06
C ALA A 115 5.87 0.29 -5.57
N VAL A 116 6.54 -0.72 -5.00
CA VAL A 116 6.95 -0.77 -3.60
C VAL A 116 8.46 -0.63 -3.53
N ILE A 117 8.93 0.42 -2.88
CA ILE A 117 10.36 0.70 -2.74
C ILE A 117 10.71 0.81 -1.26
N THR A 118 11.71 0.06 -0.82
CA THR A 118 12.33 0.25 0.49
C THR A 118 13.76 0.76 0.34
N LEU A 119 14.18 1.63 1.24
CA LEU A 119 15.48 2.30 1.15
C LEU A 119 16.40 1.84 2.28
N ARG A 120 17.68 1.62 1.97
CA ARG A 120 18.72 1.33 2.97
C ARG A 120 18.97 2.52 3.91
N LYS A 121 18.84 3.72 3.38
CA LYS A 121 18.95 4.97 4.12
C LYS A 121 17.80 5.88 3.71
N PRO A 122 17.13 6.54 4.65
CA PRO A 122 16.11 7.51 4.33
C PRO A 122 16.68 8.63 3.46
N ILE A 123 15.89 9.12 2.51
CA ILE A 123 16.23 10.24 1.63
C ILE A 123 15.34 11.45 1.93
N PRO A 124 15.81 12.68 1.67
CA PRO A 124 15.00 13.88 1.81
C PRO A 124 13.77 13.82 0.89
N TRP A 125 12.60 14.15 1.46
CA TRP A 125 11.32 14.20 0.74
C TRP A 125 10.45 15.32 1.33
N GLY A 126 10.41 16.45 0.65
CA GLY A 126 9.83 17.66 1.21
C GLY A 126 10.60 18.12 2.46
N ASN A 127 9.90 18.25 3.57
CA ASN A 127 10.49 18.69 4.84
C ASN A 127 10.92 17.53 5.74
N ASP A 128 10.80 16.29 5.28
CA ASP A 128 11.03 15.06 6.05
C ASP A 128 11.98 14.09 5.35
N TYR A 129 12.19 12.94 5.98
CA TYR A 129 12.94 11.83 5.43
C TYR A 129 12.03 10.62 5.20
N VAL A 130 12.18 9.98 4.04
CA VAL A 130 11.37 8.82 3.62
C VAL A 130 12.26 7.59 3.45
N SER A 131 11.80 6.45 3.95
CA SER A 131 12.45 5.15 3.83
C SER A 131 11.60 4.11 3.09
N THR A 132 10.31 4.39 2.89
CA THR A 132 9.38 3.51 2.16
C THR A 132 8.55 4.34 1.20
N VAL A 133 8.50 3.91 -0.06
CA VAL A 133 7.77 4.62 -1.11
C VAL A 133 6.79 3.67 -1.78
N PHE A 134 5.54 4.09 -1.89
CA PHE A 134 4.52 3.45 -2.72
C PHE A 134 4.20 4.37 -3.88
N LEU A 135 4.83 4.18 -5.05
CA LEU A 135 4.49 4.96 -6.23
C LEU A 135 3.21 4.40 -6.85
N VAL A 136 2.19 5.25 -6.93
CA VAL A 136 0.83 4.85 -7.30
C VAL A 136 0.53 5.28 -8.73
N ALA A 137 0.47 4.32 -9.64
CA ALA A 137 -0.02 4.47 -11.00
C ALA A 137 -1.39 3.79 -11.12
N ILE A 138 -2.45 4.47 -10.70
CA ILE A 138 -3.81 3.95 -10.71
C ILE A 138 -4.72 4.89 -11.50
N ASN A 139 -5.56 4.31 -12.35
CA ASN A 139 -6.60 5.05 -13.06
C ASN A 139 -7.84 5.18 -12.16
N PHE A 140 -8.00 6.35 -11.56
CA PHE A 140 -9.09 6.68 -10.66
C PHE A 140 -10.40 7.12 -11.36
N SER A 141 -10.54 6.91 -12.66
CA SER A 141 -11.77 7.25 -13.37
C SER A 141 -12.97 6.37 -12.98
N ASN A 142 -12.72 5.19 -12.43
CA ASN A 142 -13.75 4.30 -11.92
C ASN A 142 -13.85 4.42 -10.39
N ILE A 143 -15.01 4.83 -9.90
CA ILE A 143 -15.24 5.08 -8.47
C ILE A 143 -15.04 3.84 -7.59
N MET A 144 -15.37 2.65 -8.09
CA MET A 144 -15.19 1.39 -7.35
C MET A 144 -13.70 1.04 -7.20
N VAL A 145 -12.93 1.26 -8.27
CA VAL A 145 -11.47 1.11 -8.27
C VAL A 145 -10.83 2.10 -7.31
N SER A 146 -11.25 3.36 -7.38
CA SER A 146 -10.75 4.44 -6.50
C SER A 146 -11.00 4.11 -5.03
N LYS A 147 -12.23 3.72 -4.70
CA LYS A 147 -12.59 3.36 -3.33
C LYS A 147 -11.73 2.21 -2.81
N LYS A 148 -11.61 1.12 -3.58
CA LYS A 148 -10.86 -0.06 -3.18
C LYS A 148 -9.36 0.24 -3.02
N ALA A 149 -8.78 0.98 -3.98
CA ALA A 149 -7.38 1.38 -3.93
C ALA A 149 -7.06 2.23 -2.71
N LEU A 150 -7.86 3.27 -2.44
CA LEU A 150 -7.65 4.16 -1.30
C LEU A 150 -7.85 3.44 0.03
N GLU A 151 -8.85 2.56 0.13
CA GLU A 151 -9.12 1.77 1.32
C GLU A 151 -7.94 0.85 1.65
N GLU A 152 -7.44 0.08 0.68
CA GLU A 152 -6.32 -0.84 0.89
C GLU A 152 -4.99 -0.10 1.14
N LEU A 153 -4.72 0.99 0.41
CA LEU A 153 -3.55 1.84 0.68
C LEU A 153 -3.59 2.41 2.10
N TYR A 154 -4.76 2.93 2.53
CA TYR A 154 -4.91 3.47 3.88
C TYR A 154 -4.61 2.41 4.95
N PHE A 155 -5.15 1.21 4.81
CA PHE A 155 -4.86 0.12 5.75
C PHE A 155 -3.38 -0.26 5.76
N CYS A 156 -2.76 -0.37 4.59
CA CYS A 156 -1.35 -0.69 4.45
C CYS A 156 -0.44 0.32 5.17
N ILE A 157 -0.64 1.61 4.92
CA ILE A 157 0.20 2.67 5.50
C ILE A 157 -0.09 2.95 6.97
N SER A 158 -1.28 2.58 7.46
CA SER A 158 -1.68 2.75 8.87
C SER A 158 -1.26 1.57 9.77
N ASP A 159 -0.80 0.47 9.18
CA ASP A 159 -0.31 -0.70 9.89
C ASP A 159 1.20 -0.59 10.09
N GLY A 160 1.60 -0.11 11.28
CA GLY A 160 3.01 0.09 11.62
C GLY A 160 3.83 -1.20 11.63
N ASP A 161 3.22 -2.32 12.00
CA ASP A 161 3.87 -3.64 11.99
C ASP A 161 4.12 -4.08 10.54
N PHE A 162 3.11 -3.94 9.66
CA PHE A 162 3.26 -4.21 8.24
C PHE A 162 4.39 -3.38 7.60
N ILE A 163 4.41 -2.07 7.83
CA ILE A 163 5.46 -1.18 7.29
C ILE A 163 6.84 -1.55 7.86
N SER A 164 6.89 -1.91 9.14
CA SER A 164 8.13 -2.35 9.77
C SER A 164 8.66 -3.64 9.14
N GLU A 165 7.82 -4.65 8.97
CA GLU A 165 8.18 -5.92 8.33
C GLU A 165 8.59 -5.72 6.86
N LEU A 166 7.86 -4.87 6.11
CA LEU A 166 8.19 -4.54 4.73
C LEU A 166 9.62 -3.98 4.57
N LYS A 167 10.07 -3.17 5.52
CA LYS A 167 11.43 -2.61 5.52
C LYS A 167 12.51 -3.70 5.65
N TYR A 168 12.20 -4.83 6.27
CA TYR A 168 13.12 -5.95 6.43
C TYR A 168 13.06 -6.98 5.30
N CYS A 169 12.08 -6.91 4.41
CA CYS A 169 12.02 -7.79 3.24
C CYS A 169 13.27 -7.64 2.38
N THR A 170 13.84 -8.76 1.98
CA THR A 170 15.07 -8.84 1.18
C THR A 170 14.83 -9.38 -0.24
N ASN A 171 13.67 -9.98 -0.47
CA ASN A 171 13.27 -10.52 -1.76
C ASN A 171 11.76 -10.34 -2.01
N VAL A 172 11.40 -10.43 -3.28
CA VAL A 172 10.02 -10.20 -3.76
C VAL A 172 9.03 -11.19 -3.14
N LYS A 173 9.44 -12.43 -2.92
CA LYS A 173 8.56 -13.46 -2.33
C LYS A 173 8.13 -13.09 -0.91
N GLU A 174 9.03 -12.55 -0.11
CA GLU A 174 8.70 -12.07 1.25
C GLU A 174 7.66 -10.94 1.20
N VAL A 175 7.76 -10.04 0.23
CA VAL A 175 6.77 -8.97 0.03
C VAL A 175 5.39 -9.55 -0.29
N TYR A 176 5.29 -10.47 -1.26
CA TYR A 176 4.01 -11.12 -1.56
C TYR A 176 3.44 -11.85 -0.35
N GLN A 177 4.26 -12.61 0.37
CA GLN A 177 3.84 -13.30 1.59
C GLN A 177 3.30 -12.32 2.65
N LEU A 178 3.95 -11.16 2.80
CA LEU A 178 3.51 -10.12 3.74
C LEU A 178 2.14 -9.56 3.34
N PHE A 179 1.89 -9.31 2.06
CA PHE A 179 0.58 -8.85 1.57
C PHE A 179 -0.50 -9.94 1.63
N GLU A 180 -0.13 -11.22 1.54
CA GLU A 180 -1.05 -12.37 1.61
C GLU A 180 -1.37 -12.79 3.05
N ALA A 181 -0.44 -12.59 3.98
CA ALA A 181 -0.55 -13.02 5.38
C ALA A 181 -1.51 -12.17 6.22
N VAL A 182 -2.04 -11.10 5.65
CA VAL A 182 -2.84 -10.09 6.37
C VAL A 182 -4.34 -10.21 6.12
#